data_42904e2199bc4da8f898b1264daca300
#
_entry.id   42904e2199bc4da8f898b1264daca300
#
_cell.length_a   1.000
_cell.length_b   1.000
_cell.length_c   1.000
_cell.angle_alpha   90.00
_cell.angle_beta   90.00
_cell.angle_gamma   90.00
#
_symmetry.space_group_name_H-M   'P 1'
#
loop_
_entity.id
_entity.type
_entity.pdbx_description
1 polymer ?
#
loop_
_entity_poly.entity_id
_entity_poly.type
_entity_poly.pdbx_seq_one_letter_code
_entity_poly.pdbx_strand_id
1 'polypeptide(L)'
;SKTNHDGLSDIIDNFKLIKAVDFNVGILGLSERGFGLKKSIHVWITRAHYESANLMILLAYVMTGHQDWQGAQIKLFAVFEESKLAEEEQALYDLIETGQLPISRNNIDVLCRMDDSDSKTVIARKSGEADLVILGFRDEALKRIGENYFNGYDEIGNVLFVNASEEVEIR
;
A
#
# COMPACT_ATOMS: atom_id res chain seq x y z
N SER A 1 15.33 -22.95 -7.52
CA SER A 1 15.66 -21.53 -7.51
C SER A 1 16.04 -21.08 -6.09
N LYS A 2 17.30 -21.18 -5.76
CA LYS A 2 17.88 -20.73 -4.46
C LYS A 2 18.07 -19.21 -4.33
N THR A 3 17.80 -18.44 -5.37
CA THR A 3 18.18 -17.02 -5.48
C THR A 3 17.20 -16.03 -4.86
N ASN A 4 15.96 -16.42 -4.51
CA ASN A 4 14.98 -15.48 -3.95
C ASN A 4 15.02 -15.36 -2.42
N HIS A 5 15.45 -16.40 -1.69
CA HIS A 5 15.50 -16.36 -0.22
C HIS A 5 16.64 -15.46 0.29
N ASP A 6 17.81 -15.53 -0.31
CA ASP A 6 18.95 -14.72 0.12
C ASP A 6 18.70 -13.22 -0.12
N GLY A 7 18.07 -12.86 -1.24
CA GLY A 7 17.75 -11.48 -1.56
C GLY A 7 16.71 -10.84 -0.62
N LEU A 8 15.72 -11.60 -0.17
CA LEU A 8 14.69 -11.08 0.74
C LEU A 8 15.24 -10.88 2.17
N SER A 9 16.09 -11.78 2.63
CA SER A 9 16.80 -11.62 3.92
C SER A 9 17.67 -10.38 3.93
N ASP A 10 18.44 -10.15 2.86
CA ASP A 10 19.27 -8.95 2.69
C ASP A 10 18.43 -7.68 2.69
N ILE A 11 17.24 -7.69 2.06
CA ILE A 11 16.32 -6.55 2.07
C ILE A 11 15.85 -6.25 3.50
N ILE A 12 15.50 -7.28 4.29
CA ILE A 12 15.05 -7.10 5.67
C ILE A 12 16.15 -6.54 6.55
N ASP A 13 17.38 -7.01 6.41
CA ASP A 13 18.50 -6.52 7.20
C ASP A 13 18.89 -5.09 6.82
N ASN A 14 18.86 -4.76 5.53
CA ASN A 14 19.04 -3.39 5.05
C ASN A 14 17.90 -2.47 5.50
N PHE A 15 16.65 -2.97 5.54
CA PHE A 15 15.52 -2.22 6.07
C PHE A 15 15.73 -1.79 7.53
N LYS A 16 16.20 -2.70 8.39
CA LYS A 16 16.50 -2.38 9.80
C LYS A 16 17.53 -1.26 9.92
N LEU A 17 18.55 -1.27 9.06
CA LEU A 17 19.58 -0.23 9.02
C LEU A 17 19.00 1.12 8.54
N ILE A 18 18.20 1.10 7.48
CA ILE A 18 17.58 2.31 6.92
C ILE A 18 16.61 2.94 7.92
N LYS A 19 15.81 2.13 8.61
CA LYS A 19 14.88 2.63 9.64
C LYS A 19 15.59 3.21 10.87
N ALA A 20 16.78 2.74 11.19
CA ALA A 20 17.57 3.31 12.28
C ALA A 20 18.01 4.76 12.03
N VAL A 21 17.92 5.25 10.79
CA VAL A 21 18.23 6.63 10.38
C VAL A 21 16.99 7.39 9.86
N ASP A 22 15.79 6.91 10.19
CA ASP A 22 14.49 7.57 9.93
C ASP A 22 14.17 7.83 8.45
N PHE A 23 14.53 6.93 7.56
CA PHE A 23 14.11 7.02 6.15
C PHE A 23 12.78 6.34 5.88
N ASN A 24 12.04 6.86 4.90
CA ASN A 24 10.91 6.15 4.29
C ASN A 24 11.44 4.99 3.45
N VAL A 25 10.73 3.87 3.46
CA VAL A 25 11.14 2.67 2.74
C VAL A 25 10.02 2.18 1.82
N GLY A 26 10.39 1.88 0.58
CA GLY A 26 9.52 1.21 -0.37
C GLY A 26 10.17 -0.08 -0.88
N ILE A 27 9.40 -1.17 -0.90
CA ILE A 27 9.83 -2.48 -1.43
C ILE A 27 8.88 -2.86 -2.57
N LEU A 28 9.42 -2.99 -3.79
CA LEU A 28 8.63 -3.34 -4.96
C LEU A 28 8.74 -4.83 -5.26
N GLY A 29 7.62 -5.53 -5.12
CA GLY A 29 7.43 -6.90 -5.59
C GLY A 29 6.95 -6.89 -7.04
N LEU A 30 7.74 -7.42 -7.95
CA LEU A 30 7.40 -7.54 -9.36
C LEU A 30 6.78 -8.90 -9.67
N SER A 31 5.67 -8.89 -10.39
CA SER A 31 5.05 -10.10 -10.94
C SER A 31 5.53 -10.38 -12.36
N GLU A 32 5.38 -11.63 -12.80
CA GLU A 32 5.68 -12.01 -14.19
C GLU A 32 4.77 -11.33 -15.21
N ARG A 33 3.58 -10.86 -14.78
CA ARG A 33 2.64 -10.11 -15.63
C ARG A 33 3.13 -8.69 -16.00
N GLY A 34 4.19 -8.20 -15.34
CA GLY A 34 4.61 -6.82 -15.46
C GLY A 34 3.52 -5.82 -15.00
N PHE A 35 3.62 -4.56 -15.41
CA PHE A 35 2.68 -3.50 -15.02
C PHE A 35 1.43 -3.40 -15.92
N GLY A 36 1.16 -4.40 -16.76
CA GLY A 36 -0.03 -4.42 -17.61
C GLY A 36 -0.19 -3.14 -18.44
N LEU A 37 -1.41 -2.60 -18.47
CA LEU A 37 -1.72 -1.39 -19.23
C LEU A 37 -1.37 -0.08 -18.47
N LYS A 38 -0.91 -0.16 -17.26
CA LYS A 38 -0.60 1.00 -16.39
C LYS A 38 -1.80 1.97 -16.24
N LYS A 39 -3.00 1.42 -16.03
CA LYS A 39 -4.26 2.17 -15.97
C LYS A 39 -4.94 2.13 -14.62
N SER A 40 -4.48 1.28 -13.70
CA SER A 40 -5.08 1.12 -12.38
C SER A 40 -4.04 1.00 -11.27
N ILE A 41 -4.16 1.87 -10.27
CA ILE A 41 -3.36 1.86 -9.04
C ILE A 41 -4.32 1.72 -7.87
N HIS A 42 -4.20 0.63 -7.11
CA HIS A 42 -5.00 0.40 -5.92
C HIS A 42 -4.17 0.66 -4.66
N VAL A 43 -4.65 1.53 -3.79
CA VAL A 43 -4.00 1.88 -2.52
C VAL A 43 -4.84 1.32 -1.38
N TRP A 44 -4.22 0.52 -0.52
CA TRP A 44 -4.86 -0.08 0.65
C TRP A 44 -4.39 0.60 1.93
N ILE A 45 -5.32 1.29 2.59
CA ILE A 45 -5.11 1.94 3.87
C ILE A 45 -5.77 1.05 4.92
N THR A 46 -4.96 0.41 5.76
CA THR A 46 -5.44 -0.37 6.90
C THR A 46 -4.98 0.29 8.18
N ARG A 47 -5.62 0.01 9.30
CA ARG A 47 -5.19 0.55 10.59
C ARG A 47 -3.72 0.23 10.90
N ALA A 48 -3.26 -0.93 10.47
CA ALA A 48 -1.85 -1.31 10.61
C ALA A 48 -0.89 -0.42 9.82
N HIS A 49 -1.40 0.28 8.80
CA HIS A 49 -0.61 1.03 7.82
C HIS A 49 -1.03 2.50 7.73
N TYR A 50 -1.88 2.97 8.65
CA TYR A 50 -2.44 4.33 8.60
C TYR A 50 -1.35 5.41 8.67
N GLU A 51 -0.26 5.14 9.38
CA GLU A 51 0.91 6.03 9.46
C GLU A 51 1.56 6.27 8.10
N SER A 52 1.46 5.30 7.20
CA SER A 52 1.99 5.41 5.83
C SER A 52 0.97 5.90 4.80
N ALA A 53 -0.28 6.19 5.20
CA ALA A 53 -1.37 6.50 4.28
C ALA A 53 -1.05 7.71 3.38
N ASN A 54 -0.58 8.81 3.96
CA ASN A 54 -0.23 10.01 3.22
C ASN A 54 0.85 9.75 2.16
N LEU A 55 1.89 9.00 2.54
CA LEU A 55 2.96 8.65 1.61
C LEU A 55 2.45 7.74 0.48
N MET A 56 1.61 6.75 0.78
CA MET A 56 1.03 5.86 -0.23
C MET A 56 0.16 6.61 -1.24
N ILE A 57 -0.70 7.50 -0.76
CA ILE A 57 -1.56 8.33 -1.62
C ILE A 57 -0.71 9.27 -2.48
N LEU A 58 0.31 9.91 -1.88
CA LEU A 58 1.22 10.78 -2.60
C LEU A 58 1.99 10.03 -3.70
N LEU A 59 2.51 8.85 -3.41
CA LEU A 59 3.20 8.02 -4.40
C LEU A 59 2.29 7.64 -5.57
N ALA A 60 1.06 7.21 -5.28
CA ALA A 60 0.08 6.91 -6.33
C ALA A 60 -0.20 8.14 -7.21
N TYR A 61 -0.37 9.30 -6.60
CA TYR A 61 -0.62 10.55 -7.31
C TYR A 61 0.57 10.96 -8.19
N VAL A 62 1.79 10.93 -7.65
CA VAL A 62 3.01 11.27 -8.41
C VAL A 62 3.20 10.34 -9.60
N MET A 63 2.89 9.04 -9.44
CA MET A 63 2.96 8.08 -10.54
C MET A 63 2.02 8.44 -11.69
N THR A 64 0.81 8.91 -11.42
CA THR A 64 -0.13 9.32 -12.48
C THR A 64 0.35 10.52 -13.29
N GLY A 65 1.31 11.29 -12.78
CA GLY A 65 1.98 12.36 -13.50
C GLY A 65 3.01 11.89 -14.55
N HIS A 66 3.45 10.64 -14.44
CA HIS A 66 4.38 10.07 -15.43
C HIS A 66 3.64 9.66 -16.70
N GLN A 67 4.26 9.91 -17.86
CA GLN A 67 3.62 9.66 -19.18
C GLN A 67 3.10 8.22 -19.33
N ASP A 68 3.81 7.23 -18.80
CA ASP A 68 3.42 5.81 -18.87
C ASP A 68 2.16 5.49 -18.09
N TRP A 69 1.89 6.24 -17.01
CA TRP A 69 0.74 6.10 -16.12
C TRP A 69 -0.34 7.16 -16.36
N GLN A 70 -0.18 7.95 -17.42
CA GLN A 70 -1.13 9.01 -17.74
C GLN A 70 -2.53 8.46 -17.96
N GLY A 71 -3.50 9.01 -17.24
CA GLY A 71 -4.88 8.54 -17.23
C GLY A 71 -5.11 7.28 -16.38
N ALA A 72 -4.15 6.84 -15.60
CA ALA A 72 -4.37 5.81 -14.59
C ALA A 72 -5.34 6.29 -13.52
N GLN A 73 -6.24 5.41 -13.11
CA GLN A 73 -7.18 5.68 -12.03
C GLN A 73 -6.62 5.15 -10.72
N ILE A 74 -6.68 6.01 -9.69
CA ILE A 74 -6.35 5.62 -8.32
C ILE A 74 -7.65 5.19 -7.64
N LYS A 75 -7.65 4.00 -7.03
CA LYS A 75 -8.72 3.50 -6.18
C LYS A 75 -8.19 3.28 -4.77
N LEU A 76 -8.86 3.87 -3.79
CA LEU A 76 -8.54 3.69 -2.37
C LEU A 76 -9.44 2.63 -1.76
N PHE A 77 -8.84 1.72 -1.01
CA PHE A 77 -9.53 0.81 -0.11
C PHE A 77 -9.10 1.15 1.31
N ALA A 78 -10.04 1.55 2.14
CA ALA A 78 -9.77 1.87 3.53
C ALA A 78 -10.44 0.85 4.44
N VAL A 79 -9.69 0.27 5.36
CA VAL A 79 -10.16 -0.78 6.28
C VAL A 79 -10.14 -0.22 7.69
N PHE A 80 -11.31 -0.02 8.27
CA PHE A 80 -11.48 0.57 9.59
C PHE A 80 -12.23 -0.35 10.54
N GLU A 81 -12.07 -0.13 11.83
CA GLU A 81 -12.89 -0.80 12.84
C GLU A 81 -14.32 -0.26 12.77
N GLU A 82 -15.31 -1.14 12.93
CA GLU A 82 -16.73 -0.78 12.85
C GLU A 82 -17.09 0.38 13.80
N SER A 83 -16.54 0.37 15.02
CA SER A 83 -16.76 1.41 16.03
C SER A 83 -16.24 2.81 15.66
N LYS A 84 -15.31 2.90 14.71
CA LYS A 84 -14.64 4.14 14.29
C LYS A 84 -14.89 4.49 12.83
N LEU A 85 -15.68 3.68 12.14
CA LEU A 85 -15.84 3.75 10.69
C LEU A 85 -16.22 5.16 10.22
N ALA A 86 -17.23 5.77 10.82
CA ALA A 86 -17.74 7.08 10.39
C ALA A 86 -16.71 8.20 10.64
N GLU A 87 -15.98 8.15 11.76
CA GLU A 87 -14.97 9.15 12.10
C GLU A 87 -13.76 9.04 11.17
N GLU A 88 -13.26 7.81 10.96
CA GLU A 88 -12.07 7.57 10.13
C GLU A 88 -12.38 7.76 8.63
N GLU A 89 -13.59 7.45 8.19
CA GLU A 89 -14.04 7.75 6.83
C GLU A 89 -14.07 9.26 6.57
N GLN A 90 -14.59 10.04 7.50
CA GLN A 90 -14.61 11.49 7.38
C GLN A 90 -13.18 12.06 7.35
N ALA A 91 -12.30 11.58 8.24
CA ALA A 91 -10.90 11.99 8.27
C ALA A 91 -10.19 11.68 6.94
N LEU A 92 -10.48 10.55 6.30
CA LEU A 92 -9.94 10.20 4.99
C LEU A 92 -10.44 11.16 3.89
N TYR A 93 -11.73 11.49 3.88
CA TYR A 93 -12.27 12.46 2.93
C TYR A 93 -11.65 13.85 3.13
N ASP A 94 -11.52 14.29 4.37
CA ASP A 94 -10.89 15.58 4.71
C ASP A 94 -9.42 15.62 4.25
N LEU A 95 -8.68 14.52 4.41
CA LEU A 95 -7.31 14.39 3.91
C LEU A 95 -7.23 14.56 2.39
N ILE A 96 -8.13 13.92 1.66
CA ILE A 96 -8.15 13.96 0.19
C ILE A 96 -8.56 15.37 -0.28
N GLU A 97 -9.55 15.97 0.33
CA GLU A 97 -10.02 17.32 -0.01
C GLU A 97 -8.95 18.38 0.33
N THR A 98 -8.34 18.30 1.49
CA THR A 98 -7.27 19.23 1.93
C THR A 98 -6.02 19.08 1.07
N GLY A 99 -5.65 17.86 0.71
CA GLY A 99 -4.54 17.56 -0.19
C GLY A 99 -4.82 17.88 -1.66
N GLN A 100 -6.05 18.28 -2.01
CA GLN A 100 -6.49 18.53 -3.39
C GLN A 100 -6.14 17.38 -4.34
N LEU A 101 -6.22 16.16 -3.83
CA LEU A 101 -5.92 14.98 -4.62
C LEU A 101 -7.05 14.69 -5.61
N PRO A 102 -6.77 14.37 -6.87
CA PRO A 102 -7.79 14.12 -7.89
C PRO A 102 -8.38 12.71 -7.75
N ILE A 103 -8.84 12.38 -6.54
CA ILE A 103 -9.49 11.11 -6.22
C ILE A 103 -10.97 11.39 -5.96
N SER A 104 -11.81 10.84 -6.81
CA SER A 104 -13.26 10.92 -6.63
C SER A 104 -13.72 10.04 -5.46
N ARG A 105 -14.72 10.48 -4.71
CA ARG A 105 -15.36 9.65 -3.67
C ARG A 105 -15.86 8.30 -4.22
N ASN A 106 -16.25 8.23 -5.49
CA ASN A 106 -16.63 6.97 -6.15
C ASN A 106 -15.48 5.97 -6.28
N ASN A 107 -14.24 6.42 -6.13
CA ASN A 107 -13.04 5.59 -6.17
C ASN A 107 -12.53 5.24 -4.76
N ILE A 108 -13.35 5.44 -3.73
CA ILE A 108 -13.04 5.12 -2.34
C ILE A 108 -14.00 4.05 -1.84
N ASP A 109 -13.48 2.87 -1.53
CA ASP A 109 -14.22 1.79 -0.89
C ASP A 109 -13.83 1.73 0.59
N VAL A 110 -14.79 1.91 1.49
CA VAL A 110 -14.60 1.74 2.92
C VAL A 110 -15.08 0.36 3.35
N LEU A 111 -14.24 -0.36 4.04
CA LEU A 111 -14.47 -1.74 4.47
C LEU A 111 -14.33 -1.85 5.99
N CYS A 112 -15.17 -2.68 6.61
CA CYS A 112 -14.98 -3.07 8.00
C CYS A 112 -13.79 -4.02 8.13
N ARG A 113 -13.06 -3.91 9.26
CA ARG A 113 -11.92 -4.74 9.55
C ARG A 113 -12.30 -6.23 9.63
N MET A 114 -11.49 -7.03 8.99
CA MET A 114 -11.55 -8.49 9.02
C MET A 114 -10.29 -9.04 9.69
N ASP A 115 -10.27 -10.32 10.00
CA ASP A 115 -9.08 -11.02 10.50
C ASP A 115 -7.94 -10.98 9.47
N ASP A 116 -6.69 -11.06 9.93
CA ASP A 116 -5.50 -10.92 9.07
C ASP A 116 -5.45 -11.96 7.94
N SER A 117 -5.95 -13.18 8.16
CA SER A 117 -6.04 -14.23 7.14
C SER A 117 -7.01 -13.86 6.01
N ASP A 118 -8.08 -13.16 6.34
CA ASP A 118 -9.09 -12.73 5.37
C ASP A 118 -8.66 -11.49 4.60
N SER A 119 -7.80 -10.66 5.20
CA SER A 119 -7.32 -9.42 4.58
C SER A 119 -6.59 -9.68 3.26
N LYS A 120 -5.67 -10.64 3.21
CA LYS A 120 -4.94 -10.98 1.97
C LYS A 120 -5.87 -11.50 0.88
N THR A 121 -6.84 -12.34 1.25
CA THR A 121 -7.85 -12.86 0.32
C THR A 121 -8.74 -11.74 -0.23
N VAL A 122 -9.13 -10.78 0.60
CA VAL A 122 -9.95 -9.63 0.17
C VAL A 122 -9.14 -8.71 -0.76
N ILE A 123 -7.87 -8.45 -0.43
CA ILE A 123 -6.97 -7.68 -1.28
C ILE A 123 -6.81 -8.37 -2.65
N ALA A 124 -6.53 -9.67 -2.68
CA ALA A 124 -6.40 -10.44 -3.92
C ALA A 124 -7.68 -10.37 -4.77
N ARG A 125 -8.84 -10.57 -4.16
CA ARG A 125 -10.14 -10.53 -4.85
C ARG A 125 -10.46 -9.15 -5.44
N LYS A 126 -10.17 -8.07 -4.69
CA LYS A 126 -10.50 -6.70 -5.12
C LYS A 126 -9.45 -6.06 -6.02
N SER A 127 -8.20 -6.49 -5.91
CA SER A 127 -7.06 -5.87 -6.58
C SER A 127 -6.24 -6.82 -7.47
N GLY A 128 -6.73 -8.04 -7.71
CA GLY A 128 -6.04 -9.02 -8.56
C GLY A 128 -5.80 -8.54 -9.99
N GLU A 129 -6.67 -7.70 -10.52
CA GLU A 129 -6.56 -7.13 -11.87
C GLU A 129 -5.88 -5.74 -11.90
N ALA A 130 -5.50 -5.20 -10.75
CA ALA A 130 -4.80 -3.90 -10.70
C ALA A 130 -3.40 -4.01 -11.30
N ASP A 131 -2.96 -2.95 -11.98
CA ASP A 131 -1.62 -2.90 -12.56
C ASP A 131 -0.54 -2.67 -11.49
N LEU A 132 -0.91 -1.97 -10.41
CA LEU A 132 -0.09 -1.79 -9.21
C LEU A 132 -0.98 -1.74 -7.96
N VAL A 133 -0.55 -2.44 -6.93
CA VAL A 133 -1.14 -2.35 -5.58
C VAL A 133 -0.12 -1.75 -4.61
N ILE A 134 -0.53 -0.75 -3.84
CA ILE A 134 0.31 -0.11 -2.82
C ILE A 134 -0.23 -0.52 -1.45
N LEU A 135 0.63 -1.14 -0.65
CA LEU A 135 0.33 -1.63 0.70
C LEU A 135 1.31 -1.04 1.71
N GLY A 136 0.81 -0.55 2.83
CA GLY A 136 1.68 -0.19 3.95
C GLY A 136 2.16 -1.40 4.74
N PHE A 137 3.25 -1.29 5.46
CA PHE A 137 3.70 -2.29 6.42
C PHE A 137 4.31 -1.66 7.67
N ARG A 138 4.31 -2.41 8.77
CA ARG A 138 4.86 -1.99 10.06
C ARG A 138 6.15 -2.73 10.38
N ASP A 139 7.06 -2.01 11.03
CA ASP A 139 8.32 -2.55 11.53
C ASP A 139 8.14 -3.73 12.47
N GLU A 140 7.19 -3.63 13.39
CA GLU A 140 6.91 -4.67 14.38
C GLU A 140 6.40 -5.95 13.72
N ALA A 141 5.55 -5.82 12.71
CA ALA A 141 5.04 -6.96 11.96
C ALA A 141 6.16 -7.64 11.16
N LEU A 142 7.02 -6.86 10.52
CA LEU A 142 8.18 -7.39 9.80
C LEU A 142 9.17 -8.08 10.74
N LYS A 143 9.46 -7.51 11.90
CA LYS A 143 10.34 -8.10 12.92
C LYS A 143 9.79 -9.44 13.46
N ARG A 144 8.47 -9.55 13.60
CA ARG A 144 7.81 -10.74 14.14
C ARG A 144 7.68 -11.86 13.12
N ILE A 145 7.33 -11.53 11.88
CA ILE A 145 6.95 -12.49 10.82
C ILE A 145 8.14 -12.76 9.87
N GLY A 146 9.06 -11.79 9.75
CA GLY A 146 10.20 -11.90 8.86
C GLY A 146 9.79 -11.93 7.39
N GLU A 147 10.49 -12.73 6.60
CA GLU A 147 10.28 -12.87 5.15
C GLU A 147 8.85 -13.24 4.77
N ASN A 148 8.17 -14.01 5.60
CA ASN A 148 6.81 -14.46 5.36
C ASN A 148 5.78 -13.32 5.35
N TYR A 149 6.15 -12.13 5.79
CA TYR A 149 5.28 -10.96 5.73
C TYR A 149 4.84 -10.64 4.30
N PHE A 150 5.76 -10.75 3.35
CA PHE A 150 5.54 -10.43 1.94
C PHE A 150 4.94 -11.59 1.12
N ASN A 151 4.79 -12.76 1.72
CA ASN A 151 4.20 -13.93 1.06
C ASN A 151 2.66 -13.85 1.04
N GLY A 152 2.06 -14.55 0.08
CA GLY A 152 0.60 -14.66 -0.05
C GLY A 152 -0.04 -13.52 -0.83
N TYR A 153 0.75 -12.80 -1.63
CA TYR A 153 0.29 -11.80 -2.59
C TYR A 153 0.50 -12.24 -4.06
N ASP A 154 0.73 -13.54 -4.27
CA ASP A 154 1.05 -14.09 -5.60
C ASP A 154 -0.09 -13.95 -6.62
N GLU A 155 -1.33 -13.86 -6.16
CA GLU A 155 -2.52 -13.64 -6.99
C GLU A 155 -2.70 -12.16 -7.39
N ILE A 156 -1.93 -11.27 -6.78
CA ILE A 156 -1.91 -9.85 -7.10
C ILE A 156 -0.78 -9.61 -8.11
N GLY A 157 -0.90 -8.58 -8.93
CA GLY A 157 0.18 -8.21 -9.84
C GLY A 157 1.41 -7.64 -9.11
N ASN A 158 1.86 -6.46 -9.52
CA ASN A 158 2.97 -5.81 -8.83
C ASN A 158 2.49 -5.15 -7.53
N VAL A 159 3.27 -5.31 -6.48
CA VAL A 159 2.96 -4.75 -5.15
C VAL A 159 4.09 -3.85 -4.69
N LEU A 160 3.77 -2.62 -4.32
CA LEU A 160 4.68 -1.71 -3.66
C LEU A 160 4.35 -1.68 -2.16
N PHE A 161 5.23 -2.23 -1.35
CA PHE A 161 5.15 -2.14 0.11
C PHE A 161 5.81 -0.86 0.59
N VAL A 162 5.11 -0.09 1.42
CA VAL A 162 5.56 1.22 1.89
C VAL A 162 5.58 1.27 3.42
N ASN A 163 6.65 1.80 3.97
CA ASN A 163 6.78 2.15 5.38
C ASN A 163 7.29 3.59 5.49
N ALA A 164 6.54 4.46 6.15
CA ALA A 164 6.96 5.82 6.45
C ALA A 164 7.66 5.87 7.81
N SER A 165 8.73 6.64 7.90
CA SER A 165 9.44 6.90 9.16
C SER A 165 8.65 7.86 10.05
N GLU A 166 7.99 8.85 9.40
CA GLU A 166 7.16 9.87 10.02
C GLU A 166 5.91 10.08 9.17
N GLU A 167 4.92 10.77 9.74
CA GLU A 167 3.74 11.19 9.00
C GLU A 167 4.14 12.20 7.91
N VAL A 168 3.85 11.86 6.66
CA VAL A 168 4.10 12.74 5.51
C VAL A 168 2.86 13.59 5.29
N GLU A 169 2.93 14.88 5.61
CA GLU A 169 1.86 15.82 5.30
C GLU A 169 1.84 16.15 3.80
N ILE A 170 0.69 15.98 3.20
CA ILE A 170 0.42 16.45 1.84
C ILE A 170 0.05 17.94 1.93
N ARG A 171 0.90 18.76 1.38
CA ARG A 171 0.72 20.21 1.34
C ARG A 171 0.24 20.68 -0.03
#